data_08125b412a2722fc0e06044fed678077
#
_entry.id   08125b412a2722fc0e06044fed678077
#
_cell.length_a   1.000
_cell.length_b   1.000
_cell.length_c   1.000
_cell.angle_alpha   90.00
_cell.angle_beta   90.00
_cell.angle_gamma   90.00
#
_symmetry.space_group_name_H-M   'P 1'
#
loop_
_entity.id
_entity.type
_entity.pdbx_description
1 polymer ?
#
loop_
_entity_poly.entity_id
_entity_poly.type
_entity_poly.pdbx_seq_one_letter_code
_entity_poly.pdbx_strand_id
1 'polypeptide(L)'
;MQQFIRLICLGCGNSDEPKNSLDIDDYVSFIIKFVEQQNIKELELIGHSNGGRIIIKLMNSKKLNFKVNRIVLIGSAGIVHKKSLSKKLKIRMFKISKKILSINILQNKFPNLLLKIKNCFGSVDYKTATPIMRETLVKLVNTDLKEYLPHINVPTLLIWGTDDKETPISDALAMEKLIPDSGLVKVQNCSHYVFLEEPIYVNRVIRFFLNGENK
;
A
#
# COMPACT_ATOMS: atom_id res chain seq x y z
N MET A 1 3.21 14.56 25.62
CA MET A 1 3.24 13.06 25.56
C MET A 1 2.80 12.66 24.16
N GLN A 2 3.67 12.06 23.35
CA GLN A 2 3.26 11.56 22.02
C GLN A 2 2.37 10.33 22.22
N GLN A 3 1.20 10.35 21.59
CA GLN A 3 0.28 9.23 21.60
C GLN A 3 0.38 8.50 20.25
N PHE A 4 0.55 7.19 20.29
CA PHE A 4 0.59 6.35 19.07
C PHE A 4 -0.77 5.66 18.88
N ILE A 5 -1.32 5.81 17.69
CA ILE A 5 -2.55 5.10 17.29
C ILE A 5 -2.18 4.20 16.12
N ARG A 6 -2.44 2.90 16.27
CA ARG A 6 -2.32 1.93 15.19
C ARG A 6 -3.70 1.72 14.56
N LEU A 7 -3.85 2.15 13.32
CA LEU A 7 -5.05 1.93 12.54
C LEU A 7 -4.90 0.72 11.63
N ILE A 8 -5.85 -0.20 11.70
CA ILE A 8 -5.94 -1.34 10.77
C ILE A 8 -7.12 -1.06 9.84
N CYS A 9 -6.83 -0.95 8.54
CA CYS A 9 -7.84 -0.66 7.53
C CYS A 9 -8.86 -1.80 7.40
N LEU A 10 -10.09 -1.45 6.99
CA LEU A 10 -11.17 -2.41 6.72
C LEU A 10 -10.69 -3.52 5.76
N GLY A 11 -11.03 -4.75 6.09
CA GLY A 11 -10.63 -5.94 5.34
C GLY A 11 -9.17 -6.36 5.51
N CYS A 12 -8.41 -5.72 6.43
CA CYS A 12 -7.03 -6.08 6.74
C CYS A 12 -6.92 -6.59 8.18
N GLY A 13 -6.02 -7.55 8.41
CA GLY A 13 -5.78 -8.11 9.74
C GLY A 13 -7.05 -8.62 10.40
N ASN A 14 -7.35 -8.09 11.60
CA ASN A 14 -8.55 -8.45 12.38
C ASN A 14 -9.72 -7.47 12.19
N SER A 15 -9.63 -6.54 11.23
CA SER A 15 -10.75 -5.63 10.93
C SER A 15 -11.83 -6.32 10.13
N ASP A 16 -13.07 -5.89 10.34
CA ASP A 16 -14.23 -6.43 9.63
C ASP A 16 -14.09 -6.29 8.12
N GLU A 17 -14.63 -7.26 7.40
CA GLU A 17 -14.72 -7.21 5.95
C GLU A 17 -15.75 -6.17 5.53
N PRO A 18 -15.43 -5.29 4.55
CA PRO A 18 -16.40 -4.34 4.03
C PRO A 18 -17.51 -5.07 3.24
N LYS A 19 -18.71 -4.50 3.25
CA LYS A 19 -19.85 -5.05 2.51
C LYS A 19 -19.67 -5.00 0.99
N ASN A 20 -18.91 -4.02 0.51
CA ASN A 20 -18.60 -3.80 -0.92
C ASN A 20 -17.11 -3.62 -1.11
N SER A 21 -16.63 -3.83 -2.34
CA SER A 21 -15.24 -3.56 -2.69
C SER A 21 -14.92 -2.06 -2.60
N LEU A 22 -13.84 -1.74 -1.89
CA LEU A 22 -13.39 -0.37 -1.65
C LEU A 22 -12.37 0.07 -2.71
N ASP A 23 -12.36 1.37 -2.97
CA ASP A 23 -11.26 2.03 -3.69
C ASP A 23 -10.37 2.85 -2.74
N ILE A 24 -9.43 3.60 -3.28
CA ILE A 24 -8.51 4.38 -2.46
C ILE A 24 -9.19 5.57 -1.78
N ASP A 25 -10.20 6.15 -2.42
CA ASP A 25 -10.93 7.30 -1.88
C ASP A 25 -11.84 6.89 -0.71
N ASP A 26 -12.34 5.65 -0.72
CA ASP A 26 -13.06 5.06 0.41
C ASP A 26 -12.15 4.95 1.66
N TYR A 27 -10.92 4.46 1.48
CA TYR A 27 -9.94 4.37 2.57
C TYR A 27 -9.53 5.75 3.09
N VAL A 28 -9.31 6.71 2.20
CA VAL A 28 -9.01 8.10 2.57
C VAL A 28 -10.16 8.68 3.39
N SER A 29 -11.40 8.51 2.93
CA SER A 29 -12.59 8.97 3.63
C SER A 29 -12.74 8.34 5.01
N PHE A 30 -12.41 7.06 5.15
CA PHE A 30 -12.39 6.35 6.42
C PHE A 30 -11.36 6.96 7.39
N ILE A 31 -10.13 7.22 6.93
CA ILE A 31 -9.09 7.83 7.77
C ILE A 31 -9.48 9.25 8.20
N ILE A 32 -10.00 10.07 7.31
CA ILE A 32 -10.45 11.43 7.63
C ILE A 32 -11.52 11.38 8.74
N LYS A 33 -12.55 10.57 8.57
CA LYS A 33 -13.61 10.40 9.58
C LYS A 33 -13.07 9.90 10.92
N PHE A 34 -12.14 8.97 10.91
CA PHE A 34 -11.51 8.45 12.13
C PHE A 34 -10.77 9.56 12.88
N VAL A 35 -9.93 10.32 12.20
CA VAL A 35 -9.15 11.42 12.79
C VAL A 35 -10.08 12.51 13.36
N GLU A 36 -11.16 12.84 12.65
CA GLU A 36 -12.18 13.78 13.09
C GLU A 36 -12.93 13.30 14.35
N GLN A 37 -13.35 12.02 14.36
CA GLN A 37 -14.02 11.41 15.50
C GLN A 37 -13.15 11.36 16.76
N GLN A 38 -11.84 11.22 16.59
CA GLN A 38 -10.87 11.29 17.69
C GLN A 38 -10.49 12.71 18.08
N ASN A 39 -11.06 13.75 17.42
CA ASN A 39 -10.75 15.15 17.64
C ASN A 39 -9.25 15.50 17.52
N ILE A 40 -8.51 14.75 16.71
CA ILE A 40 -7.07 14.96 16.49
C ILE A 40 -6.91 16.18 15.57
N LYS A 41 -6.12 17.18 16.01
CA LYS A 41 -5.87 18.41 15.25
C LYS A 41 -4.57 18.37 14.47
N GLU A 42 -3.58 17.68 14.98
CA GLU A 42 -2.26 17.53 14.35
C GLU A 42 -1.75 16.11 14.53
N LEU A 43 -1.10 15.57 13.51
CA LEU A 43 -0.54 14.22 13.54
C LEU A 43 0.64 14.04 12.58
N GLU A 44 1.41 13.01 12.80
CA GLU A 44 2.32 12.41 11.83
C GLU A 44 1.73 11.09 11.33
N LEU A 45 2.03 10.76 10.08
CA LEU A 45 1.53 9.53 9.46
C LEU A 45 2.69 8.59 9.11
N ILE A 46 2.56 7.35 9.49
CA ILE A 46 3.49 6.28 9.09
C ILE A 46 2.70 5.24 8.32
N GLY A 47 3.12 4.94 7.09
CA GLY A 47 2.45 3.95 6.25
C GLY A 47 3.41 2.97 5.60
N HIS A 48 3.10 1.69 5.72
CA HIS A 48 3.81 0.62 5.02
C HIS A 48 3.00 0.16 3.80
N SER A 49 3.68 -0.06 2.68
CA SER A 49 3.09 -0.65 1.48
C SER A 49 1.79 0.05 1.05
N ASN A 50 0.65 -0.62 1.16
CA ASN A 50 -0.65 -0.03 0.85
C ASN A 50 -1.05 1.13 1.79
N GLY A 51 -0.58 1.13 3.04
CA GLY A 51 -0.74 2.27 3.96
C GLY A 51 -0.06 3.53 3.44
N GLY A 52 1.13 3.40 2.85
CA GLY A 52 1.79 4.51 2.19
C GLY A 52 1.02 5.03 0.97
N ARG A 53 0.43 4.14 0.16
CA ARG A 53 -0.47 4.49 -0.95
C ARG A 53 -1.63 5.38 -0.46
N ILE A 54 -2.26 4.99 0.64
CA ILE A 54 -3.38 5.73 1.22
C ILE A 54 -2.92 7.11 1.71
N ILE A 55 -1.76 7.19 2.36
CA ILE A 55 -1.17 8.46 2.80
C ILE A 55 -0.92 9.40 1.61
N ILE A 56 -0.31 8.92 0.53
CA ILE A 56 -0.06 9.73 -0.68
C ILE A 56 -1.37 10.33 -1.21
N LYS A 57 -2.43 9.55 -1.26
CA LYS A 57 -3.74 10.03 -1.72
C LYS A 57 -4.37 10.99 -0.72
N LEU A 58 -4.28 10.70 0.59
CA LEU A 58 -4.78 11.55 1.67
C LEU A 58 -4.15 12.95 1.62
N MET A 59 -2.83 13.03 1.40
CA MET A 59 -2.11 14.32 1.31
C MET A 59 -2.59 15.22 0.16
N ASN A 60 -3.30 14.65 -0.80
CA ASN A 60 -3.90 15.38 -1.93
C ASN A 60 -5.41 15.65 -1.75
N SER A 61 -5.95 15.37 -0.57
CA SER A 61 -7.35 15.67 -0.26
C SER A 61 -7.54 17.17 -0.04
N LYS A 62 -8.55 17.74 -0.70
CA LYS A 62 -8.81 19.20 -0.68
C LYS A 62 -9.29 19.75 0.66
N LYS A 63 -9.77 18.88 1.56
CA LYS A 63 -10.38 19.30 2.83
C LYS A 63 -9.92 18.35 3.94
N LEU A 64 -8.78 18.65 4.55
CA LEU A 64 -8.37 18.05 5.81
C LEU A 64 -8.67 19.05 6.93
N ASN A 65 -9.45 18.63 7.94
CA ASN A 65 -9.74 19.43 9.12
C ASN A 65 -8.68 19.25 10.23
N PHE A 66 -7.54 18.67 9.87
CA PHE A 66 -6.38 18.44 10.72
C PHE A 66 -5.09 18.69 9.93
N LYS A 67 -4.03 18.95 10.64
CA LYS A 67 -2.70 19.18 10.07
C LYS A 67 -1.86 17.91 10.10
N VAL A 68 -1.25 17.56 8.98
CA VAL A 68 -0.22 16.54 8.92
C VAL A 68 1.13 17.24 8.95
N ASN A 69 1.95 16.93 9.97
CA ASN A 69 3.22 17.61 10.17
C ASN A 69 4.36 16.92 9.41
N ARG A 70 4.38 15.60 9.40
CA ARG A 70 5.39 14.76 8.75
C ARG A 70 4.78 13.45 8.28
N ILE A 71 5.38 12.83 7.26
CA ILE A 71 4.99 11.48 6.83
C ILE A 71 6.22 10.56 6.72
N VAL A 72 6.01 9.29 7.02
CA VAL A 72 6.99 8.23 6.83
C VAL A 72 6.39 7.16 5.93
N LEU A 73 7.03 6.88 4.81
CA LEU A 73 6.62 5.89 3.83
C LEU A 73 7.61 4.73 3.83
N ILE A 74 7.18 3.55 4.25
CA ILE A 74 8.03 2.36 4.35
C ILE A 74 7.63 1.38 3.25
N GLY A 75 8.52 1.06 2.32
CA GLY A 75 8.21 0.17 1.20
C GLY A 75 6.88 0.53 0.53
N SER A 76 6.62 1.83 0.33
CA SER A 76 5.29 2.32 -0.08
C SER A 76 4.92 1.89 -1.49
N ALA A 77 3.70 1.41 -1.66
CA ALA A 77 3.09 1.31 -2.97
C ALA A 77 2.60 2.69 -3.43
N GLY A 78 2.34 2.85 -4.73
CA GLY A 78 1.81 4.11 -5.28
C GLY A 78 2.17 4.33 -6.74
N ILE A 79 3.25 3.74 -7.21
CA ILE A 79 3.68 3.82 -8.61
C ILE A 79 3.23 2.57 -9.36
N VAL A 80 2.53 2.77 -10.46
CA VAL A 80 2.08 1.68 -11.33
C VAL A 80 3.05 1.51 -12.50
N HIS A 81 3.72 0.36 -12.53
CA HIS A 81 4.60 0.03 -13.64
C HIS A 81 3.81 -0.46 -14.86
N LYS A 82 4.24 -0.06 -16.05
CA LYS A 82 3.70 -0.60 -17.30
C LYS A 82 3.92 -2.11 -17.33
N LYS A 83 2.84 -2.88 -17.35
CA LYS A 83 2.93 -4.34 -17.43
C LYS A 83 3.62 -4.73 -18.73
N SER A 84 4.64 -5.59 -18.67
CA SER A 84 5.29 -6.14 -19.86
C SER A 84 4.29 -6.89 -20.74
N LEU A 85 4.56 -7.02 -22.03
CA LEU A 85 3.69 -7.74 -22.97
C LEU A 85 3.44 -9.18 -22.52
N SER A 86 4.47 -9.87 -22.01
CA SER A 86 4.37 -11.21 -21.46
C SER A 86 3.42 -11.28 -20.25
N LYS A 87 3.48 -10.28 -19.35
CA LYS A 87 2.59 -10.18 -18.18
C LYS A 87 1.14 -9.87 -18.60
N LYS A 88 0.95 -9.01 -19.61
CA LYS A 88 -0.37 -8.75 -20.20
C LYS A 88 -0.97 -10.01 -20.83
N LEU A 89 -0.18 -10.77 -21.56
CA LEU A 89 -0.60 -12.03 -22.18
C LEU A 89 -0.98 -13.08 -21.12
N LYS A 90 -0.17 -13.26 -20.08
CA LYS A 90 -0.48 -14.15 -18.94
C LYS A 90 -1.80 -13.77 -18.27
N ILE A 91 -2.04 -12.48 -18.01
CA ILE A 91 -3.29 -12.00 -17.42
C ILE A 91 -4.48 -12.29 -18.36
N ARG A 92 -4.32 -12.08 -19.68
CA ARG A 92 -5.36 -12.37 -20.67
C ARG A 92 -5.69 -13.86 -20.72
N MET A 93 -4.67 -14.72 -20.75
CA MET A 93 -4.84 -16.18 -20.70
C MET A 93 -5.53 -16.62 -19.42
N PHE A 94 -5.16 -16.04 -18.27
CA PHE A 94 -5.83 -16.32 -17.00
C PHE A 94 -7.33 -15.95 -17.02
N LYS A 95 -7.68 -14.76 -17.57
CA LYS A 95 -9.07 -14.34 -17.70
C LYS A 95 -9.87 -15.29 -18.62
N ILE A 96 -9.28 -15.73 -19.72
CA ILE A 96 -9.89 -16.66 -20.66
C ILE A 96 -10.06 -18.03 -19.99
N SER A 97 -9.03 -18.58 -19.35
CA SER A 97 -9.11 -19.86 -18.66
C SER A 97 -10.14 -19.83 -17.52
N LYS A 98 -10.22 -18.72 -16.75
CA LYS A 98 -11.25 -18.55 -15.73
C LYS A 98 -12.67 -18.56 -16.35
N LYS A 99 -12.86 -17.89 -17.49
CA LYS A 99 -14.17 -17.85 -18.19
C LYS A 99 -14.55 -19.24 -18.73
N ILE A 100 -13.60 -19.97 -19.30
CA ILE A 100 -13.85 -21.33 -19.81
C ILE A 100 -14.16 -22.30 -18.67
N LEU A 101 -13.39 -22.24 -17.57
CA LEU A 101 -13.55 -23.11 -16.41
C LEU A 101 -14.73 -22.74 -15.51
N SER A 102 -15.35 -21.56 -15.71
CA SER A 102 -16.60 -21.17 -15.03
C SER A 102 -17.85 -21.83 -15.65
N ILE A 103 -17.70 -22.59 -16.75
CA ILE A 103 -18.77 -23.37 -17.33
C ILE A 103 -19.03 -24.58 -16.42
N ASN A 104 -20.27 -24.73 -15.92
CA ASN A 104 -20.68 -25.73 -14.93
C ASN A 104 -20.24 -27.16 -15.26
N ILE A 105 -20.18 -27.53 -16.53
CA ILE A 105 -19.75 -28.87 -16.98
C ILE A 105 -18.27 -29.13 -16.69
N LEU A 106 -17.40 -28.11 -16.81
CA LEU A 106 -15.97 -28.24 -16.53
C LEU A 106 -15.64 -28.17 -15.04
N GLN A 107 -16.43 -27.43 -14.26
CA GLN A 107 -16.26 -27.36 -12.81
C GLN A 107 -16.47 -28.72 -12.14
N ASN A 108 -17.49 -29.46 -12.59
CA ASN A 108 -17.78 -30.81 -12.08
C ASN A 108 -16.74 -31.86 -12.49
N LYS A 109 -16.12 -31.70 -13.66
CA LYS A 109 -15.14 -32.66 -14.19
C LYS A 109 -13.71 -32.39 -13.69
N PHE A 110 -13.35 -31.13 -13.41
CA PHE A 110 -11.97 -30.73 -13.04
C PHE A 110 -11.91 -29.71 -11.90
N PRO A 111 -12.45 -29.99 -10.70
CA PRO A 111 -12.53 -29.01 -9.61
C PRO A 111 -11.13 -28.52 -9.16
N ASN A 112 -10.14 -29.40 -9.16
CA ASN A 112 -8.77 -29.07 -8.73
C ASN A 112 -7.98 -28.25 -9.75
N LEU A 113 -8.39 -28.22 -11.02
CA LEU A 113 -7.67 -27.45 -12.05
C LEU A 113 -7.89 -25.95 -11.89
N LEU A 114 -9.10 -25.54 -11.52
CA LEU A 114 -9.43 -24.14 -11.20
C LEU A 114 -8.63 -23.64 -9.99
N LEU A 115 -8.47 -24.50 -8.98
CA LEU A 115 -7.68 -24.19 -7.79
C LEU A 115 -6.19 -24.03 -8.13
N LYS A 116 -5.65 -24.93 -8.93
CA LYS A 116 -4.25 -24.87 -9.42
C LYS A 116 -4.01 -23.59 -10.23
N ILE A 117 -4.90 -23.25 -11.14
CA ILE A 117 -4.78 -22.02 -11.97
C ILE A 117 -4.87 -20.77 -11.08
N LYS A 118 -5.80 -20.71 -10.13
CA LYS A 118 -5.88 -19.59 -9.17
C LYS A 118 -4.59 -19.47 -8.34
N ASN A 119 -3.99 -20.58 -7.94
CA ASN A 119 -2.77 -20.60 -7.13
C ASN A 119 -1.49 -20.22 -7.92
N CYS A 120 -1.52 -20.28 -9.25
CA CYS A 120 -0.40 -19.84 -10.09
C CYS A 120 -0.35 -18.32 -10.28
N PHE A 121 -1.42 -17.58 -9.93
CA PHE A 121 -1.53 -16.14 -10.21
C PHE A 121 -1.89 -15.34 -8.96
N GLY A 122 -1.27 -14.16 -8.81
CA GLY A 122 -1.53 -13.22 -7.71
C GLY A 122 -0.52 -13.34 -6.56
N SER A 123 -0.44 -12.27 -5.76
CA SER A 123 0.28 -12.23 -4.49
C SER A 123 -0.35 -13.17 -3.46
N VAL A 124 0.33 -13.41 -2.35
CA VAL A 124 -0.22 -14.20 -1.23
C VAL A 124 -1.53 -13.59 -0.76
N ASP A 125 -1.57 -12.27 -0.57
CA ASP A 125 -2.77 -11.53 -0.14
C ASP A 125 -3.95 -11.72 -1.10
N TYR A 126 -3.69 -11.67 -2.42
CA TYR A 126 -4.73 -11.89 -3.43
C TYR A 126 -5.29 -13.33 -3.39
N LYS A 127 -4.44 -14.33 -3.09
CA LYS A 127 -4.85 -15.73 -3.05
C LYS A 127 -5.73 -16.05 -1.84
N THR A 128 -5.41 -15.47 -0.69
CA THR A 128 -6.11 -15.69 0.58
C THR A 128 -7.35 -14.79 0.75
N ALA A 129 -7.40 -13.66 0.02
CA ALA A 129 -8.49 -12.70 0.10
C ALA A 129 -9.85 -13.26 -0.35
N THR A 130 -10.91 -12.77 0.25
CA THR A 130 -12.28 -13.00 -0.17
C THR A 130 -12.58 -12.38 -1.55
N PRO A 131 -13.70 -12.68 -2.20
CA PRO A 131 -14.06 -12.05 -3.47
C PRO A 131 -14.10 -10.53 -3.41
N ILE A 132 -14.66 -9.95 -2.33
CA ILE A 132 -14.76 -8.49 -2.11
C ILE A 132 -13.37 -7.88 -1.96
N MET A 133 -12.52 -8.48 -1.13
CA MET A 133 -11.16 -8.00 -0.94
C MET A 133 -10.26 -8.18 -2.15
N ARG A 134 -10.47 -9.21 -2.97
CA ARG A 134 -9.77 -9.33 -4.26
C ARG A 134 -10.10 -8.20 -5.22
N GLU A 135 -11.37 -7.80 -5.27
CA GLU A 135 -11.78 -6.67 -6.10
C GLU A 135 -11.18 -5.37 -5.58
N THR A 136 -11.22 -5.16 -4.25
CA THR A 136 -10.55 -4.04 -3.57
C THR A 136 -9.07 -3.99 -3.93
N LEU A 137 -8.33 -5.09 -3.76
CA LEU A 137 -6.90 -5.16 -4.10
C LEU A 137 -6.65 -4.82 -5.57
N VAL A 138 -7.49 -5.29 -6.49
CA VAL A 138 -7.37 -4.97 -7.92
C VAL A 138 -7.56 -3.49 -8.18
N LYS A 139 -8.53 -2.83 -7.54
CA LYS A 139 -8.73 -1.38 -7.64
C LYS A 139 -7.49 -0.64 -7.13
N LEU A 140 -7.02 -0.98 -5.93
CA LEU A 140 -5.88 -0.34 -5.29
C LEU A 140 -4.58 -0.46 -6.11
N VAL A 141 -4.21 -1.67 -6.54
CA VAL A 141 -2.93 -1.88 -7.26
C VAL A 141 -2.92 -1.31 -8.68
N ASN A 142 -4.08 -0.98 -9.25
CA ASN A 142 -4.16 -0.32 -10.55
C ASN A 142 -4.27 1.21 -10.46
N THR A 143 -4.39 1.78 -9.25
CA THR A 143 -4.42 3.22 -9.04
C THR A 143 -2.99 3.75 -9.03
N ASP A 144 -2.60 4.51 -10.06
CA ASP A 144 -1.32 5.19 -10.13
C ASP A 144 -1.40 6.52 -9.38
N LEU A 145 -0.48 6.73 -8.46
CA LEU A 145 -0.43 7.94 -7.63
C LEU A 145 0.77 8.83 -7.95
N LYS A 146 1.47 8.54 -9.02
CA LYS A 146 2.67 9.28 -9.39
C LYS A 146 2.41 10.78 -9.56
N GLU A 147 1.25 11.16 -10.10
CA GLU A 147 0.85 12.55 -10.29
C GLU A 147 0.62 13.32 -8.98
N TYR A 148 0.36 12.61 -7.88
CA TYR A 148 0.10 13.22 -6.56
C TYR A 148 1.38 13.50 -5.77
N LEU A 149 2.50 12.85 -6.09
CA LEU A 149 3.76 12.96 -5.35
C LEU A 149 4.31 14.40 -5.30
N PRO A 150 4.30 15.19 -6.40
CA PRO A 150 4.79 16.58 -6.38
C PRO A 150 3.97 17.53 -5.49
N HIS A 151 2.79 17.13 -5.09
CA HIS A 151 1.90 17.94 -4.26
C HIS A 151 1.98 17.62 -2.76
N ILE A 152 2.88 16.73 -2.36
CA ILE A 152 3.15 16.44 -0.96
C ILE A 152 4.08 17.53 -0.42
N ASN A 153 3.53 18.44 0.38
CA ASN A 153 4.21 19.65 0.87
C ASN A 153 4.58 19.56 2.37
N VAL A 154 4.89 18.36 2.84
CA VAL A 154 5.34 18.13 4.22
C VAL A 154 6.61 17.29 4.21
N PRO A 155 7.50 17.43 5.22
CA PRO A 155 8.68 16.60 5.33
C PRO A 155 8.34 15.11 5.24
N THR A 156 9.01 14.41 4.35
CA THR A 156 8.71 13.01 4.00
C THR A 156 9.95 12.15 4.13
N LEU A 157 9.87 11.13 4.97
CA LEU A 157 10.89 10.10 5.09
C LEU A 157 10.49 8.85 4.31
N LEU A 158 11.34 8.43 3.40
CA LEU A 158 11.22 7.18 2.66
C LEU A 158 12.17 6.15 3.28
N ILE A 159 11.67 4.96 3.64
CA ILE A 159 12.51 3.87 4.16
C ILE A 159 12.28 2.64 3.28
N TRP A 160 13.36 2.06 2.77
CA TRP A 160 13.26 0.97 1.80
C TRP A 160 14.32 -0.09 1.95
N GLY A 161 13.93 -1.36 1.87
CA GLY A 161 14.85 -2.47 1.71
C GLY A 161 15.41 -2.53 0.27
N THR A 162 16.73 -2.77 0.14
CA THR A 162 17.36 -2.84 -1.20
C THR A 162 16.89 -4.04 -2.02
N ASP A 163 16.41 -5.09 -1.35
CA ASP A 163 15.98 -6.35 -1.96
C ASP A 163 14.45 -6.47 -2.05
N ASP A 164 13.72 -5.35 -1.87
CA ASP A 164 12.28 -5.31 -1.99
C ASP A 164 11.82 -5.65 -3.42
N LYS A 165 11.12 -6.78 -3.54
CA LYS A 165 10.59 -7.30 -4.82
C LYS A 165 9.13 -6.90 -5.05
N GLU A 166 8.43 -6.42 -4.04
CA GLU A 166 7.03 -6.01 -4.11
C GLU A 166 6.91 -4.57 -4.58
N THR A 167 7.65 -3.68 -3.92
CA THR A 167 7.83 -2.29 -4.30
C THR A 167 9.33 -2.06 -4.51
N PRO A 168 9.84 -2.20 -5.74
CA PRO A 168 11.27 -2.16 -5.99
C PRO A 168 11.88 -0.81 -5.64
N ILE A 169 13.17 -0.80 -5.28
CA ILE A 169 13.92 0.41 -4.89
C ILE A 169 13.84 1.53 -5.93
N SER A 170 13.58 1.22 -7.20
CA SER A 170 13.31 2.20 -8.25
C SER A 170 12.09 3.08 -7.95
N ASP A 171 11.11 2.56 -7.21
CA ASP A 171 9.93 3.32 -6.82
C ASP A 171 10.28 4.34 -5.74
N ALA A 172 11.10 3.93 -4.77
CA ALA A 172 11.64 4.83 -3.76
C ALA A 172 12.41 5.98 -4.37
N LEU A 173 13.32 5.70 -5.31
CA LEU A 173 14.09 6.70 -6.04
C LEU A 173 13.19 7.65 -6.87
N ALA A 174 12.12 7.12 -7.45
CA ALA A 174 11.17 7.94 -8.18
C ALA A 174 10.33 8.82 -7.22
N MET A 175 9.95 8.30 -6.06
CA MET A 175 9.25 9.08 -5.03
C MET A 175 10.14 10.18 -4.46
N GLU A 176 11.40 9.88 -4.11
CA GLU A 176 12.38 10.86 -3.64
C GLU A 176 12.59 12.01 -4.63
N LYS A 177 12.63 11.69 -5.93
CA LYS A 177 12.77 12.70 -6.98
C LYS A 177 11.54 13.60 -7.14
N LEU A 178 10.35 13.07 -6.87
CA LEU A 178 9.08 13.73 -7.14
C LEU A 178 8.49 14.46 -5.93
N ILE A 179 8.77 14.01 -4.72
CA ILE A 179 8.32 14.66 -3.48
C ILE A 179 9.31 15.78 -3.12
N PRO A 180 8.89 17.04 -3.06
CA PRO A 180 9.79 18.20 -2.93
C PRO A 180 10.68 18.17 -1.69
N ASP A 181 10.12 17.79 -0.53
CA ASP A 181 10.84 17.72 0.75
C ASP A 181 10.87 16.26 1.24
N SER A 182 11.78 15.48 0.64
CA SER A 182 11.91 14.07 1.00
C SER A 182 13.36 13.60 1.12
N GLY A 183 13.56 12.62 1.98
CA GLY A 183 14.83 11.91 2.14
C GLY A 183 14.63 10.40 2.14
N LEU A 184 15.55 9.67 1.47
CA LEU A 184 15.48 8.21 1.33
C LEU A 184 16.56 7.51 2.17
N VAL A 185 16.11 6.62 3.05
CA VAL A 185 16.96 5.68 3.78
C VAL A 185 16.84 4.30 3.13
N LYS A 186 17.95 3.80 2.58
CA LYS A 186 18.08 2.46 2.01
C LYS A 186 18.65 1.52 3.06
N VAL A 187 17.92 0.47 3.39
CA VAL A 187 18.37 -0.55 4.32
C VAL A 187 18.87 -1.76 3.52
N GLN A 188 20.18 -2.01 3.65
CA GLN A 188 20.85 -3.04 2.83
C GLN A 188 20.37 -4.45 3.19
N ASN A 189 20.27 -5.31 2.18
CA ASN A 189 19.91 -6.73 2.31
C ASN A 189 18.55 -6.98 2.99
N CYS A 190 17.66 -5.97 2.98
CA CYS A 190 16.31 -6.09 3.52
C CYS A 190 15.27 -6.12 2.41
N SER A 191 14.19 -6.84 2.66
CA SER A 191 13.07 -7.01 1.76
C SER A 191 11.94 -5.99 2.04
N HIS A 192 10.70 -6.35 1.67
CA HIS A 192 9.52 -5.48 1.82
C HIS A 192 9.18 -5.13 3.27
N TYR A 193 9.50 -6.02 4.22
CA TYR A 193 9.19 -5.84 5.65
C TYR A 193 10.40 -5.35 6.45
N VAL A 194 11.10 -4.36 5.92
CA VAL A 194 12.33 -3.80 6.48
C VAL A 194 12.24 -3.47 7.99
N PHE A 195 11.08 -3.04 8.47
CA PHE A 195 10.83 -2.73 9.88
C PHE A 195 10.74 -3.98 10.78
N LEU A 196 10.56 -5.17 10.21
CA LEU A 196 10.65 -6.45 10.92
C LEU A 196 12.05 -7.04 10.86
N GLU A 197 12.77 -6.78 9.76
CA GLU A 197 14.11 -7.31 9.50
C GLU A 197 15.18 -6.51 10.27
N GLU A 198 15.04 -5.18 10.30
CA GLU A 198 15.95 -4.27 11.01
C GLU A 198 15.21 -3.31 11.97
N PRO A 199 14.46 -3.84 12.96
CA PRO A 199 13.55 -3.05 13.79
C PRO A 199 14.26 -1.95 14.60
N ILE A 200 15.45 -2.22 15.13
CA ILE A 200 16.21 -1.27 15.96
C ILE A 200 16.64 -0.08 15.10
N TYR A 201 17.21 -0.36 13.93
CA TYR A 201 17.68 0.67 13.00
C TYR A 201 16.52 1.52 12.48
N VAL A 202 15.47 0.88 11.98
CA VAL A 202 14.29 1.57 11.42
C VAL A 202 13.61 2.44 12.48
N ASN A 203 13.41 1.93 13.70
CA ASN A 203 12.84 2.72 14.79
C ASN A 203 13.70 3.93 15.17
N ARG A 204 15.03 3.79 15.17
CA ARG A 204 15.95 4.92 15.43
C ARG A 204 15.80 5.99 14.37
N VAL A 205 15.77 5.61 13.09
CA VAL A 205 15.60 6.53 11.97
C VAL A 205 14.27 7.27 12.05
N ILE A 206 13.18 6.55 12.31
CA ILE A 206 11.85 7.14 12.45
C ILE A 206 11.82 8.13 13.63
N ARG A 207 12.32 7.73 14.80
CA ARG A 207 12.35 8.61 15.99
C ARG A 207 13.16 9.86 15.74
N PHE A 208 14.32 9.74 15.11
CA PHE A 208 15.16 10.90 14.76
C PHE A 208 14.39 11.86 13.84
N PHE A 209 13.73 11.34 12.80
CA PHE A 209 12.95 12.15 11.86
C PHE A 209 11.75 12.82 12.52
N LEU A 210 11.00 12.12 13.39
CA LEU A 210 9.79 12.67 14.01
C LEU A 210 10.10 13.67 15.13
N ASN A 211 11.13 13.43 15.93
CA ASN A 211 11.45 14.29 17.08
C ASN A 211 12.31 15.52 16.71
N GLY A 212 12.88 15.52 15.51
CA GLY A 212 13.96 16.46 15.16
C GLY A 212 15.25 16.11 15.91
N GLU A 213 16.31 16.86 15.67
CA GLU A 213 17.53 16.79 16.50
C GLU A 213 17.20 17.30 17.90
N ASN A 214 16.94 16.39 18.84
CA ASN A 214 17.13 16.71 20.23
C ASN A 214 18.65 16.79 20.47
N LYS A 215 19.19 18.02 20.36
CA LYS A 215 20.45 18.36 20.96
C LYS A 215 20.37 18.18 22.47
#